data_46cc212a6975f1ac6d79039d3985b9fc
#
_entry.id   46cc212a6975f1ac6d79039d3985b9fc
#
_cell.length_a   1.000
_cell.length_b   1.000
_cell.length_c   1.000
_cell.angle_alpha   90.00
_cell.angle_beta   90.00
_cell.angle_gamma   90.00
#
_symmetry.space_group_name_H-M   'P 1'
#
loop_
_entity.id
_entity.type
_entity.pdbx_description
1 polymer ?
#
loop_
_entity_poly.entity_id
_entity_poly.type
_entity_poly.pdbx_seq_one_letter_code
_entity_poly.pdbx_strand_id
1 'polypeptide(L)'
;MKRRQLLTTATASAGLMAMPAIAMANTLDDIKSRGFIRVGIDLSSPPYGTTNAQMQPIGSEVERANLLAQYLGVKLKIENVTSPNRIPFLLAGKVDLIMASLSITPGREKVIDFSKPYAVIPILIAAPKSVKITSIADLKGKAIATTRGSTNDAEATKELPDSHIVRYDDDATLVTALVTGQNNIMCSSNGIEREVNKRRPQDPLETKLFLKLNPFAAGIRKGEPALKQALDSWVETDLKNGKLNAIYKKYNGTDLPATMPS
;
A
#
# COMPACT_ATOMS: atom_id res chain seq x y z
N MET A 1 -79.99 -11.23 -43.67
CA MET A 1 -79.02 -11.81 -42.70
C MET A 1 -77.83 -10.86 -42.62
N LYS A 2 -77.72 -10.10 -41.53
CA LYS A 2 -76.65 -9.06 -41.34
C LYS A 2 -75.56 -9.66 -40.44
N ARG A 3 -74.31 -9.79 -40.97
CA ARG A 3 -73.12 -10.18 -40.17
C ARG A 3 -72.55 -8.93 -39.50
N ARG A 4 -72.53 -8.91 -38.17
CA ARG A 4 -71.84 -7.93 -37.36
C ARG A 4 -70.36 -8.33 -37.25
N GLN A 5 -69.46 -7.50 -37.69
CA GLN A 5 -68.03 -7.61 -37.40
C GLN A 5 -67.74 -6.96 -36.05
N LEU A 6 -67.17 -7.73 -35.13
CA LEU A 6 -66.63 -7.21 -33.87
C LEU A 6 -65.16 -6.83 -34.08
N LEU A 7 -64.85 -5.53 -33.96
CA LEU A 7 -63.50 -5.03 -33.90
C LEU A 7 -62.96 -5.15 -32.45
N THR A 8 -62.00 -6.05 -32.27
CA THR A 8 -61.24 -6.16 -31.01
C THR A 8 -60.06 -5.21 -31.07
N THR A 9 -60.07 -4.13 -30.28
CA THR A 9 -58.94 -3.24 -30.01
C THR A 9 -58.00 -3.88 -29.02
N ALA A 10 -56.82 -4.28 -29.49
CA ALA A 10 -55.72 -4.72 -28.62
C ALA A 10 -54.94 -3.52 -28.12
N THR A 11 -55.08 -3.23 -26.83
CA THR A 11 -54.24 -2.22 -26.13
C THR A 11 -52.90 -2.86 -25.79
N ALA A 12 -51.82 -2.44 -26.47
CA ALA A 12 -50.46 -2.82 -26.16
C ALA A 12 -49.97 -2.00 -24.95
N SER A 13 -49.92 -2.62 -23.80
CA SER A 13 -49.28 -2.04 -22.61
C SER A 13 -47.75 -2.13 -22.77
N ALA A 14 -47.09 -1.04 -23.09
CA ALA A 14 -45.62 -0.95 -23.04
C ALA A 14 -45.18 -0.93 -21.57
N GLY A 15 -44.78 -2.11 -21.05
CA GLY A 15 -44.13 -2.21 -19.76
C GLY A 15 -42.76 -1.56 -19.83
N LEU A 16 -42.56 -0.40 -19.18
CA LEU A 16 -41.22 0.14 -18.86
C LEU A 16 -40.55 -0.90 -17.93
N MET A 17 -39.62 -1.67 -18.47
CA MET A 17 -38.64 -2.39 -17.64
C MET A 17 -37.73 -1.38 -16.98
N ALA A 18 -37.98 -1.06 -15.71
CA ALA A 18 -37.03 -0.35 -14.86
C ALA A 18 -35.79 -1.25 -14.72
N MET A 19 -34.72 -0.91 -15.43
CA MET A 19 -33.41 -1.50 -15.16
C MET A 19 -33.07 -1.20 -13.69
N PRO A 20 -32.69 -2.22 -12.87
CA PRO A 20 -32.21 -1.96 -11.54
C PRO A 20 -30.98 -1.07 -11.67
N ALA A 21 -31.03 0.13 -11.12
CA ALA A 21 -29.85 0.96 -10.93
C ALA A 21 -28.89 0.09 -10.12
N ILE A 22 -27.74 -0.28 -10.70
CA ILE A 22 -26.65 -0.91 -9.96
C ILE A 22 -26.28 0.13 -8.89
N ALA A 23 -26.73 -0.10 -7.66
CA ALA A 23 -26.35 0.69 -6.51
C ALA A 23 -24.81 0.59 -6.43
N MET A 24 -24.11 1.61 -6.84
CA MET A 24 -22.66 1.69 -6.63
C MET A 24 -22.45 1.63 -5.12
N ALA A 25 -21.70 0.62 -4.68
CA ALA A 25 -21.39 0.47 -3.29
C ALA A 25 -20.74 1.76 -2.80
N ASN A 26 -21.40 2.46 -1.87
CA ASN A 26 -20.86 3.69 -1.30
C ASN A 26 -20.16 3.34 0.01
N THR A 27 -18.96 2.81 -0.11
CA THR A 27 -18.15 2.40 1.05
C THR A 27 -17.97 3.55 2.05
N LEU A 28 -17.94 4.82 1.60
CA LEU A 28 -17.84 5.96 2.52
C LEU A 28 -19.08 6.10 3.42
N ASP A 29 -20.29 5.90 2.86
CA ASP A 29 -21.53 5.97 3.65
C ASP A 29 -21.60 4.80 4.62
N ASP A 30 -21.18 3.60 4.22
CA ASP A 30 -21.07 2.43 5.09
C ASP A 30 -20.10 2.69 6.26
N ILE A 31 -18.93 3.28 5.98
CA ILE A 31 -17.94 3.68 7.01
C ILE A 31 -18.56 4.66 8.01
N LYS A 32 -19.23 5.68 7.52
CA LYS A 32 -19.88 6.70 8.37
C LYS A 32 -21.03 6.13 9.17
N SER A 33 -21.89 5.34 8.55
CA SER A 33 -23.06 4.71 9.18
C SER A 33 -22.66 3.76 10.32
N ARG A 34 -21.64 2.92 10.14
CA ARG A 34 -21.16 1.98 11.16
C ARG A 34 -20.21 2.61 12.18
N GLY A 35 -19.73 3.86 11.94
CA GLY A 35 -18.89 4.63 12.86
C GLY A 35 -17.43 4.16 12.96
N PHE A 36 -16.93 3.33 12.04
CA PHE A 36 -15.54 2.91 11.99
C PHE A 36 -15.06 2.60 10.57
N ILE A 37 -13.75 2.73 10.34
CA ILE A 37 -13.08 2.36 9.11
C ILE A 37 -12.12 1.17 9.35
N ARG A 38 -12.14 0.17 8.47
CA ARG A 38 -11.21 -0.97 8.49
C ARG A 38 -10.05 -0.68 7.55
N VAL A 39 -8.85 -0.53 8.11
CA VAL A 39 -7.64 -0.22 7.36
C VAL A 39 -6.67 -1.40 7.41
N GLY A 40 -6.28 -1.90 6.25
CA GLY A 40 -5.23 -2.90 6.13
C GLY A 40 -3.87 -2.25 6.33
N ILE A 41 -3.16 -2.62 7.39
CA ILE A 41 -1.80 -2.14 7.70
C ILE A 41 -0.90 -3.36 7.87
N ASP A 42 0.30 -3.32 7.29
CA ASP A 42 1.32 -4.36 7.49
C ASP A 42 2.04 -4.10 8.82
N LEU A 43 1.70 -4.89 9.84
CA LEU A 43 2.31 -4.80 11.17
C LEU A 43 3.62 -5.59 11.28
N SER A 44 4.08 -6.20 10.20
CA SER A 44 5.39 -6.86 10.11
C SER A 44 6.46 -5.98 9.44
N SER A 45 6.12 -4.75 9.05
CA SER A 45 6.95 -3.84 8.24
C SER A 45 7.41 -2.59 9.03
N PRO A 46 8.29 -2.71 10.02
CA PRO A 46 8.85 -1.55 10.69
C PRO A 46 9.71 -0.69 9.74
N PRO A 47 9.72 0.63 9.85
CA PRO A 47 9.00 1.48 10.81
C PRO A 47 7.60 1.90 10.33
N TYR A 48 7.09 1.31 9.24
CA TYR A 48 5.80 1.68 8.66
C TYR A 48 4.63 1.18 9.52
N GLY A 49 4.67 -0.10 9.93
CA GLY A 49 3.72 -0.72 10.84
C GLY A 49 4.40 -1.83 11.65
N THR A 50 4.18 -1.83 12.96
CA THR A 50 4.63 -2.87 13.89
C THR A 50 3.79 -2.82 15.17
N THR A 51 4.14 -3.62 16.16
CA THR A 51 3.55 -3.57 17.48
C THR A 51 4.60 -3.19 18.53
N ASN A 52 4.17 -2.45 19.57
CA ASN A 52 5.01 -2.18 20.75
C ASN A 52 5.00 -3.37 21.73
N ALA A 53 5.68 -3.23 22.88
CA ALA A 53 5.73 -4.27 23.91
C ALA A 53 4.36 -4.62 24.52
N GLN A 54 3.37 -3.73 24.41
CA GLN A 54 1.99 -3.96 24.85
C GLN A 54 1.11 -4.48 23.70
N MET A 55 1.68 -4.96 22.61
CA MET A 55 1.00 -5.45 21.41
C MET A 55 0.11 -4.40 20.71
N GLN A 56 0.32 -3.12 20.97
CA GLN A 56 -0.42 -2.04 20.32
C GLN A 56 0.22 -1.69 18.98
N PRO A 57 -0.57 -1.51 17.92
CA PRO A 57 -0.07 -1.08 16.62
C PRO A 57 0.59 0.30 16.68
N ILE A 58 1.80 0.40 16.15
CA ILE A 58 2.59 1.64 16.02
C ILE A 58 3.25 1.71 14.64
N GLY A 59 3.68 2.89 14.23
CA GLY A 59 4.39 3.10 12.97
C GLY A 59 3.80 4.24 12.14
N SER A 60 4.49 4.59 11.07
CA SER A 60 4.10 5.75 10.26
C SER A 60 2.74 5.58 9.56
N GLU A 61 2.41 4.36 9.12
CA GLU A 61 1.09 4.07 8.52
C GLU A 61 -0.02 4.07 9.57
N VAL A 62 0.28 3.59 10.80
CA VAL A 62 -0.68 3.62 11.91
C VAL A 62 -1.01 5.07 12.30
N GLU A 63 0.00 5.96 12.37
CA GLU A 63 -0.23 7.37 12.66
C GLU A 63 -1.04 8.07 11.56
N ARG A 64 -0.74 7.80 10.28
CA ARG A 64 -1.52 8.33 9.14
C ARG A 64 -2.96 7.82 9.14
N ALA A 65 -3.16 6.52 9.40
CA ALA A 65 -4.50 5.93 9.48
C ALA A 65 -5.33 6.54 10.62
N ASN A 66 -4.71 6.88 11.76
CA ASN A 66 -5.37 7.61 12.84
C ASN A 66 -5.76 9.03 12.40
N LEU A 67 -4.89 9.77 11.68
CA LEU A 67 -5.24 11.08 11.12
C LEU A 67 -6.43 10.98 10.15
N LEU A 68 -6.43 9.98 9.26
CA LEU A 68 -7.54 9.74 8.35
C LEU A 68 -8.85 9.44 9.10
N ALA A 69 -8.81 8.56 10.11
CA ALA A 69 -9.98 8.22 10.90
C ALA A 69 -10.55 9.45 11.64
N GLN A 70 -9.68 10.29 12.20
CA GLN A 70 -10.05 11.58 12.80
C GLN A 70 -10.67 12.53 11.77
N TYR A 71 -10.09 12.64 10.57
CA TYR A 71 -10.61 13.46 9.48
C TYR A 71 -12.03 13.04 9.05
N LEU A 72 -12.27 11.72 9.00
CA LEU A 72 -13.59 11.16 8.65
C LEU A 72 -14.59 11.16 9.82
N GLY A 73 -14.16 11.46 11.06
CA GLY A 73 -15.00 11.44 12.26
C GLY A 73 -15.41 10.03 12.69
N VAL A 74 -14.57 9.00 12.44
CA VAL A 74 -14.85 7.59 12.73
C VAL A 74 -13.72 6.94 13.53
N LYS A 75 -13.97 5.74 14.09
CA LYS A 75 -12.96 4.95 14.78
C LYS A 75 -12.10 4.17 13.78
N LEU A 76 -10.81 4.03 14.08
CA LEU A 76 -9.90 3.17 13.32
C LEU A 76 -10.01 1.72 13.81
N LYS A 77 -10.16 0.77 12.87
CA LYS A 77 -9.93 -0.66 13.07
C LYS A 77 -8.82 -1.11 12.12
N ILE A 78 -7.75 -1.65 12.68
CA ILE A 78 -6.61 -2.14 11.91
C ILE A 78 -6.79 -3.64 11.67
N GLU A 79 -6.68 -4.02 10.40
CA GLU A 79 -6.57 -5.41 9.97
C GLU A 79 -5.14 -5.67 9.51
N ASN A 80 -4.48 -6.67 10.11
CA ASN A 80 -3.11 -6.98 9.74
C ASN A 80 -3.04 -7.61 8.35
N VAL A 81 -2.20 -7.05 7.50
CA VAL A 81 -1.94 -7.55 6.15
C VAL A 81 -0.44 -7.71 5.93
N THR A 82 -0.06 -8.42 4.87
CA THR A 82 1.32 -8.53 4.39
C THR A 82 1.37 -8.10 2.92
N SER A 83 2.56 -7.86 2.40
CA SER A 83 2.73 -7.42 1.01
C SER A 83 1.97 -8.27 -0.02
N PRO A 84 1.96 -9.63 0.03
CA PRO A 84 1.23 -10.43 -0.95
C PRO A 84 -0.29 -10.43 -0.75
N ASN A 85 -0.82 -10.27 0.46
CA ASN A 85 -2.26 -10.42 0.71
C ASN A 85 -3.06 -9.11 0.77
N ARG A 86 -2.41 -7.93 0.85
CA ARG A 86 -3.09 -6.63 1.03
C ARG A 86 -4.13 -6.34 -0.06
N ILE A 87 -3.80 -6.52 -1.37
CA ILE A 87 -4.76 -6.31 -2.45
C ILE A 87 -5.85 -7.39 -2.45
N PRO A 88 -5.57 -8.70 -2.32
CA PRO A 88 -6.60 -9.71 -2.11
C PRO A 88 -7.57 -9.40 -0.97
N PHE A 89 -7.09 -8.90 0.19
CA PHE A 89 -7.96 -8.53 1.32
C PHE A 89 -8.88 -7.36 0.97
N LEU A 90 -8.36 -6.35 0.25
CA LEU A 90 -9.16 -5.22 -0.22
C LEU A 90 -10.27 -5.67 -1.17
N LEU A 91 -9.92 -6.48 -2.18
CA LEU A 91 -10.88 -6.96 -3.18
C LEU A 91 -11.94 -7.90 -2.59
N ALA A 92 -11.57 -8.68 -1.57
CA ALA A 92 -12.49 -9.54 -0.82
C ALA A 92 -13.36 -8.76 0.20
N GLY A 93 -13.22 -7.44 0.31
CA GLY A 93 -13.99 -6.60 1.25
C GLY A 93 -13.66 -6.82 2.73
N LYS A 94 -12.55 -7.49 3.06
CA LYS A 94 -12.08 -7.66 4.44
C LYS A 94 -11.65 -6.34 5.06
N VAL A 95 -11.15 -5.42 4.24
CA VAL A 95 -10.78 -4.05 4.60
C VAL A 95 -11.48 -3.06 3.67
N ASP A 96 -11.60 -1.82 4.11
CA ASP A 96 -12.18 -0.74 3.32
C ASP A 96 -11.13 -0.07 2.42
N LEU A 97 -9.91 0.04 2.95
CA LEU A 97 -8.74 0.53 2.24
C LEU A 97 -7.45 -0.08 2.80
N ILE A 98 -6.36 0.11 2.04
CA ILE A 98 -5.00 -0.31 2.41
C ILE A 98 -4.13 0.93 2.66
N MET A 99 -3.49 0.98 3.83
CA MET A 99 -2.39 1.90 4.16
C MET A 99 -1.21 1.08 4.68
N ALA A 100 -0.41 0.55 3.76
CA ALA A 100 0.67 -0.39 4.04
C ALA A 100 1.86 -0.12 3.10
N SER A 101 2.33 1.14 3.03
CA SER A 101 3.38 1.60 2.11
C SER A 101 3.11 1.16 0.67
N LEU A 102 1.84 1.22 0.25
CA LEU A 102 1.38 0.67 -1.01
C LEU A 102 1.77 1.60 -2.17
N SER A 103 2.92 1.35 -2.79
CA SER A 103 3.37 2.13 -3.95
C SER A 103 2.37 2.08 -5.09
N ILE A 104 2.15 3.22 -5.71
CA ILE A 104 1.38 3.34 -6.95
C ILE A 104 2.19 2.71 -8.08
N THR A 105 1.58 1.80 -8.82
CA THR A 105 2.20 1.17 -9.98
C THR A 105 1.15 0.90 -11.07
N PRO A 106 1.51 0.95 -12.36
CA PRO A 106 0.56 0.68 -13.46
C PRO A 106 -0.12 -0.70 -13.35
N GLY A 107 0.58 -1.70 -12.80
CA GLY A 107 0.00 -3.03 -12.57
C GLY A 107 -1.11 -3.01 -11.52
N ARG A 108 -0.91 -2.28 -10.42
CA ARG A 108 -1.91 -2.14 -9.34
C ARG A 108 -3.07 -1.26 -9.75
N GLU A 109 -2.83 -0.17 -10.49
CA GLU A 109 -3.87 0.72 -11.02
C GLU A 109 -4.86 0.03 -11.97
N LYS A 110 -4.48 -1.11 -12.58
CA LYS A 110 -5.41 -1.93 -13.36
C LYS A 110 -6.51 -2.58 -12.50
N VAL A 111 -6.24 -2.85 -11.22
CA VAL A 111 -7.12 -3.66 -10.36
C VAL A 111 -7.70 -2.90 -9.16
N ILE A 112 -7.05 -1.83 -8.71
CA ILE A 112 -7.48 -0.97 -7.61
C ILE A 112 -7.33 0.51 -8.00
N ASP A 113 -7.98 1.39 -7.23
CA ASP A 113 -7.75 2.83 -7.31
C ASP A 113 -6.89 3.30 -6.12
N PHE A 114 -6.31 4.48 -6.24
CA PHE A 114 -5.46 5.10 -5.23
C PHE A 114 -5.97 6.50 -4.87
N SER A 115 -5.73 6.90 -3.62
CA SER A 115 -5.76 8.32 -3.26
C SER A 115 -4.60 9.07 -3.91
N LYS A 116 -4.56 10.39 -3.77
CA LYS A 116 -3.32 11.15 -3.95
C LYS A 116 -2.21 10.56 -3.10
N PRO A 117 -0.93 10.58 -3.57
CA PRO A 117 0.18 10.08 -2.78
C PRO A 117 0.42 10.97 -1.55
N TYR A 118 0.68 10.35 -0.42
CA TYR A 118 0.93 11.06 0.84
C TYR A 118 2.36 10.86 1.37
N ALA A 119 3.16 10.01 0.73
CA ALA A 119 4.56 9.83 1.05
C ALA A 119 5.31 9.10 -0.09
N VAL A 120 6.63 8.96 0.09
CA VAL A 120 7.52 8.25 -0.85
C VAL A 120 8.34 7.20 -0.13
N ILE A 121 8.76 6.18 -0.87
CA ILE A 121 9.60 5.09 -0.39
C ILE A 121 10.68 4.78 -1.43
N PRO A 122 11.98 4.81 -1.06
CA PRO A 122 13.04 4.41 -1.96
C PRO A 122 13.11 2.88 -2.07
N ILE A 123 13.48 2.40 -3.25
CA ILE A 123 13.96 1.04 -3.48
C ILE A 123 15.47 1.12 -3.62
N LEU A 124 16.19 0.36 -2.83
CA LEU A 124 17.64 0.38 -2.79
C LEU A 124 18.22 -1.03 -2.62
N ILE A 125 19.48 -1.16 -3.01
CA ILE A 125 20.32 -2.30 -2.65
C ILE A 125 21.17 -1.88 -1.46
N ALA A 126 21.11 -2.67 -0.38
CA ALA A 126 21.99 -2.48 0.77
C ALA A 126 22.73 -3.76 1.12
N ALA A 127 23.95 -3.61 1.60
CA ALA A 127 24.84 -4.70 1.98
C ALA A 127 25.86 -4.22 3.02
N PRO A 128 26.52 -5.10 3.78
CA PRO A 128 27.63 -4.75 4.67
C PRO A 128 28.75 -3.99 3.95
N LYS A 129 29.49 -3.18 4.66
CA LYS A 129 30.61 -2.40 4.11
C LYS A 129 31.63 -3.26 3.37
N SER A 130 31.89 -4.46 3.87
CA SER A 130 32.81 -5.43 3.27
C SER A 130 32.39 -5.94 1.89
N VAL A 131 31.10 -5.86 1.55
CA VAL A 131 30.55 -6.28 0.26
C VAL A 131 30.65 -5.13 -0.73
N LYS A 132 31.55 -5.27 -1.72
CA LYS A 132 31.73 -4.27 -2.78
C LYS A 132 30.61 -4.43 -3.81
N ILE A 133 29.79 -3.38 -3.95
CA ILE A 133 28.75 -3.24 -4.97
C ILE A 133 28.79 -1.78 -5.41
N THR A 134 29.09 -1.54 -6.66
CA THR A 134 29.18 -0.20 -7.28
C THR A 134 28.26 -0.09 -8.50
N SER A 135 27.81 -1.22 -9.01
CA SER A 135 26.93 -1.31 -10.16
C SER A 135 26.00 -2.54 -10.07
N ILE A 136 24.99 -2.60 -10.92
CA ILE A 136 24.10 -3.77 -11.07
C ILE A 136 24.90 -5.01 -11.49
N ALA A 137 25.94 -4.85 -12.31
CA ALA A 137 26.76 -5.96 -12.77
C ALA A 137 27.44 -6.72 -11.62
N ASP A 138 27.77 -6.03 -10.51
CA ASP A 138 28.38 -6.64 -9.34
C ASP A 138 27.44 -7.59 -8.58
N LEU A 139 26.15 -7.57 -8.90
CA LEU A 139 25.11 -8.41 -8.29
C LEU A 139 24.91 -9.74 -9.03
N LYS A 140 25.53 -9.94 -10.19
CA LYS A 140 25.43 -11.19 -10.95
C LYS A 140 25.78 -12.40 -10.11
N GLY A 141 24.89 -13.40 -10.09
CA GLY A 141 25.03 -14.64 -9.32
C GLY A 141 24.90 -14.48 -7.80
N LYS A 142 24.68 -13.26 -7.27
CA LYS A 142 24.50 -13.04 -5.83
C LYS A 142 23.07 -13.30 -5.40
N ALA A 143 22.91 -13.76 -4.15
CA ALA A 143 21.61 -13.88 -3.50
C ALA A 143 21.15 -12.52 -2.99
N ILE A 144 19.99 -12.06 -3.45
CA ILE A 144 19.39 -10.77 -3.08
C ILE A 144 18.07 -11.03 -2.34
N ALA A 145 18.04 -10.69 -1.07
CA ALA A 145 16.87 -10.86 -0.22
C ALA A 145 15.85 -9.73 -0.43
N THR A 146 14.58 -10.07 -0.53
CA THR A 146 13.48 -9.11 -0.68
C THR A 146 12.18 -9.68 -0.12
N THR A 147 11.15 -8.85 0.05
CA THR A 147 9.82 -9.27 0.48
C THR A 147 8.93 -9.55 -0.71
N ARG A 148 8.39 -10.77 -0.78
CA ARG A 148 7.49 -11.27 -1.83
C ARG A 148 6.32 -10.32 -2.07
N GLY A 149 6.00 -10.04 -3.34
CA GLY A 149 4.83 -9.24 -3.74
C GLY A 149 4.94 -7.73 -3.43
N SER A 150 6.11 -7.29 -2.96
CA SER A 150 6.45 -5.88 -2.80
C SER A 150 6.87 -5.25 -4.13
N THR A 151 6.97 -3.91 -4.18
CA THR A 151 7.61 -3.22 -5.31
C THR A 151 9.11 -3.46 -5.35
N ASN A 152 9.74 -3.77 -4.21
CA ASN A 152 11.14 -4.14 -4.15
C ASN A 152 11.39 -5.47 -4.87
N ASP A 153 10.50 -6.47 -4.68
CA ASP A 153 10.55 -7.76 -5.39
C ASP A 153 10.37 -7.58 -6.90
N ALA A 154 9.39 -6.77 -7.31
CA ALA A 154 9.16 -6.49 -8.72
C ALA A 154 10.36 -5.79 -9.37
N GLU A 155 10.95 -4.79 -8.70
CA GLU A 155 12.12 -4.06 -9.20
C GLU A 155 13.36 -4.95 -9.22
N ALA A 156 13.61 -5.74 -8.16
CA ALA A 156 14.71 -6.70 -8.14
C ALA A 156 14.60 -7.73 -9.26
N THR A 157 13.39 -8.26 -9.50
CA THR A 157 13.16 -9.22 -10.59
C THR A 157 13.44 -8.63 -11.96
N LYS A 158 13.09 -7.34 -12.15
CA LYS A 158 13.25 -6.64 -13.42
C LYS A 158 14.70 -6.22 -13.67
N GLU A 159 15.32 -5.57 -12.68
CA GLU A 159 16.62 -4.92 -12.83
C GLU A 159 17.82 -5.86 -12.58
N LEU A 160 17.58 -7.01 -11.92
CA LEU A 160 18.62 -7.95 -11.51
C LEU A 160 18.39 -9.37 -12.07
N PRO A 161 18.20 -9.53 -13.39
CA PRO A 161 17.81 -10.83 -13.98
C PRO A 161 18.88 -11.92 -13.79
N ASP A 162 20.15 -11.53 -13.63
CA ASP A 162 21.27 -12.45 -13.42
C ASP A 162 21.55 -12.77 -11.95
N SER A 163 20.73 -12.24 -11.02
CA SER A 163 20.86 -12.46 -9.59
C SER A 163 19.89 -13.55 -9.09
N HIS A 164 20.20 -14.12 -7.95
CA HIS A 164 19.31 -15.07 -7.28
C HIS A 164 18.40 -14.35 -6.29
N ILE A 165 17.11 -14.12 -6.64
CA ILE A 165 16.18 -13.38 -5.78
C ILE A 165 15.57 -14.31 -4.72
N VAL A 166 15.95 -14.08 -3.45
CA VAL A 166 15.44 -14.81 -2.28
C VAL A 166 14.25 -14.03 -1.69
N ARG A 167 13.06 -14.63 -1.74
CA ARG A 167 11.80 -13.98 -1.36
C ARG A 167 11.32 -14.44 0.01
N TYR A 168 11.18 -13.51 0.92
CA TYR A 168 10.56 -13.72 2.23
C TYR A 168 9.09 -13.31 2.20
N ASP A 169 8.25 -13.95 3.00
CA ASP A 169 6.80 -13.73 2.94
C ASP A 169 6.37 -12.42 3.61
N ASP A 170 7.19 -11.88 4.52
CA ASP A 170 7.00 -10.58 5.16
C ASP A 170 8.33 -9.89 5.50
N ASP A 171 8.25 -8.61 5.87
CA ASP A 171 9.44 -7.81 6.19
C ASP A 171 10.10 -8.23 7.52
N ALA A 172 9.36 -8.74 8.50
CA ALA A 172 9.91 -9.20 9.76
C ALA A 172 10.83 -10.42 9.56
N THR A 173 10.42 -11.35 8.70
CA THR A 173 11.23 -12.52 8.30
C THR A 173 12.44 -12.08 7.48
N LEU A 174 12.28 -11.14 6.53
CA LEU A 174 13.39 -10.54 5.80
C LEU A 174 14.43 -9.91 6.75
N VAL A 175 13.97 -9.07 7.68
CA VAL A 175 14.84 -8.42 8.69
C VAL A 175 15.58 -9.48 9.51
N THR A 176 14.89 -10.53 9.96
CA THR A 176 15.51 -11.61 10.74
C THR A 176 16.61 -12.32 9.94
N ALA A 177 16.37 -12.64 8.67
CA ALA A 177 17.37 -13.28 7.80
C ALA A 177 18.61 -12.40 7.59
N LEU A 178 18.44 -11.09 7.48
CA LEU A 178 19.53 -10.12 7.35
C LEU A 178 20.30 -9.94 8.66
N VAL A 179 19.61 -9.88 9.79
CA VAL A 179 20.22 -9.76 11.13
C VAL A 179 21.05 -10.99 11.48
N THR A 180 20.58 -12.18 11.15
CA THR A 180 21.28 -13.45 11.42
C THR A 180 22.39 -13.77 10.41
N GLY A 181 22.53 -12.97 9.34
CA GLY A 181 23.51 -13.21 8.29
C GLY A 181 23.16 -14.35 7.33
N GLN A 182 21.92 -14.88 7.38
CA GLN A 182 21.43 -15.84 6.40
C GLN A 182 21.46 -15.24 4.98
N ASN A 183 21.22 -13.94 4.88
CA ASN A 183 21.46 -13.13 3.69
C ASN A 183 22.18 -11.85 4.08
N ASN A 184 23.03 -11.34 3.19
CA ASN A 184 23.81 -10.13 3.42
C ASN A 184 23.50 -8.99 2.44
N ILE A 185 22.75 -9.27 1.37
CA ILE A 185 22.37 -8.27 0.37
C ILE A 185 20.85 -8.21 0.32
N MET A 186 20.29 -7.02 0.42
CA MET A 186 18.85 -6.83 0.27
C MET A 186 18.52 -5.88 -0.88
N CYS A 187 17.37 -6.10 -1.50
CA CYS A 187 16.63 -5.11 -2.26
C CYS A 187 15.38 -4.74 -1.46
N SER A 188 15.39 -3.57 -0.81
CA SER A 188 14.30 -3.13 0.05
C SER A 188 14.32 -1.61 0.23
N SER A 189 13.68 -1.10 1.29
CA SER A 189 13.63 0.32 1.62
C SER A 189 14.67 0.73 2.66
N ASN A 190 14.95 2.03 2.74
CA ASN A 190 15.78 2.61 3.80
C ASN A 190 15.19 2.41 5.21
N GLY A 191 13.87 2.23 5.33
CA GLY A 191 13.21 1.91 6.60
C GLY A 191 13.65 0.53 7.12
N ILE A 192 13.63 -0.47 6.24
CA ILE A 192 14.09 -1.84 6.56
C ILE A 192 15.60 -1.86 6.82
N GLU A 193 16.40 -1.14 6.02
CA GLU A 193 17.84 -1.01 6.28
C GLU A 193 18.12 -0.51 7.70
N ARG A 194 17.44 0.58 8.12
CA ARG A 194 17.60 1.11 9.48
C ARG A 194 17.16 0.11 10.56
N GLU A 195 16.10 -0.64 10.32
CA GLU A 195 15.63 -1.65 11.29
C GLU A 195 16.63 -2.80 11.44
N VAL A 196 17.22 -3.26 10.35
CA VAL A 196 18.33 -4.24 10.38
C VAL A 196 19.51 -3.68 11.16
N ASN A 197 19.93 -2.45 10.88
CA ASN A 197 21.09 -1.80 11.48
C ASN A 197 20.94 -1.59 13.00
N LYS A 198 19.73 -1.32 13.50
CA LYS A 198 19.45 -1.26 14.94
C LYS A 198 19.73 -2.61 15.64
N ARG A 199 19.47 -3.72 14.96
CA ARG A 199 19.58 -5.07 15.50
C ARG A 199 20.91 -5.74 15.16
N ARG A 200 21.69 -5.18 14.21
CA ARG A 200 23.02 -5.65 13.76
C ARG A 200 24.05 -4.51 13.77
N PRO A 201 24.31 -3.83 14.91
CA PRO A 201 25.17 -2.64 14.95
C PRO A 201 26.64 -2.91 14.67
N GLN A 202 27.10 -4.17 14.82
CA GLN A 202 28.52 -4.54 14.62
C GLN A 202 28.90 -4.65 13.14
N ASP A 203 27.94 -4.95 12.27
CA ASP A 203 28.17 -5.09 10.84
C ASP A 203 26.94 -4.54 10.08
N PRO A 204 26.71 -3.20 10.15
CA PRO A 204 25.54 -2.58 9.58
C PRO A 204 25.53 -2.67 8.05
N LEU A 205 24.34 -2.68 7.49
CA LEU A 205 24.15 -2.51 6.06
C LEU A 205 24.37 -1.05 5.68
N GLU A 206 24.90 -0.83 4.50
CA GLU A 206 25.02 0.48 3.85
C GLU A 206 24.28 0.44 2.52
N THR A 207 23.58 1.50 2.19
CA THR A 207 23.01 1.66 0.84
C THR A 207 24.12 1.66 -0.19
N LYS A 208 24.11 0.73 -1.11
CA LYS A 208 25.08 0.58 -2.22
C LYS A 208 24.57 1.20 -3.52
N LEU A 209 23.30 0.92 -3.87
CA LEU A 209 22.67 1.44 -5.07
C LEU A 209 21.26 1.95 -4.74
N PHE A 210 20.92 3.08 -5.31
CA PHE A 210 19.55 3.58 -5.34
C PHE A 210 18.92 3.18 -6.67
N LEU A 211 17.79 2.46 -6.64
CA LEU A 211 17.13 1.99 -7.85
C LEU A 211 15.98 2.92 -8.25
N LYS A 212 15.12 3.26 -7.30
CA LYS A 212 13.90 4.01 -7.60
C LYS A 212 13.33 4.71 -6.37
N LEU A 213 12.59 5.81 -6.57
CA LEU A 213 11.74 6.44 -5.58
C LEU A 213 10.28 6.27 -5.99
N ASN A 214 9.48 5.58 -5.20
CA ASN A 214 8.07 5.37 -5.49
C ASN A 214 7.19 6.22 -4.59
N PRO A 215 6.16 6.89 -5.14
CA PRO A 215 5.08 7.42 -4.34
C PRO A 215 4.22 6.26 -3.81
N PHE A 216 3.68 6.42 -2.61
CA PHE A 216 2.68 5.48 -2.08
C PHE A 216 1.46 6.20 -1.52
N ALA A 217 0.32 5.52 -1.58
CA ALA A 217 -0.99 6.07 -1.32
C ALA A 217 -1.92 5.05 -0.65
N ALA A 218 -3.08 5.50 -0.21
CA ALA A 218 -4.15 4.59 0.21
C ALA A 218 -4.74 3.89 -1.02
N GLY A 219 -4.78 2.55 -0.98
CA GLY A 219 -5.42 1.74 -2.02
C GLY A 219 -6.88 1.46 -1.67
N ILE A 220 -7.77 1.63 -2.64
CA ILE A 220 -9.21 1.37 -2.52
C ILE A 220 -9.71 0.52 -3.69
N ARG A 221 -10.88 -0.11 -3.54
CA ARG A 221 -11.54 -0.79 -4.66
C ARG A 221 -11.86 0.21 -5.78
N LYS A 222 -11.92 -0.30 -7.00
CA LYS A 222 -12.38 0.51 -8.13
C LYS A 222 -13.86 0.87 -8.00
N GLY A 223 -14.22 2.03 -8.56
CA GLY A 223 -15.62 2.47 -8.58
C GLY A 223 -16.11 3.08 -7.26
N GLU A 224 -15.22 3.60 -6.44
CA GLU A 224 -15.50 4.23 -5.14
C GLU A 224 -15.21 5.75 -5.18
N PRO A 225 -15.87 6.55 -6.03
CA PRO A 225 -15.50 7.94 -6.25
C PRO A 225 -15.66 8.82 -5.01
N ALA A 226 -16.69 8.56 -4.18
CA ALA A 226 -16.92 9.32 -2.95
C ALA A 226 -15.81 9.06 -1.90
N LEU A 227 -15.40 7.80 -1.74
CA LEU A 227 -14.29 7.45 -0.85
C LEU A 227 -12.97 8.04 -1.37
N LYS A 228 -12.70 7.91 -2.69
CA LYS A 228 -11.51 8.50 -3.31
C LYS A 228 -11.43 10.00 -3.08
N GLN A 229 -12.52 10.73 -3.31
CA GLN A 229 -12.58 12.18 -3.10
C GLN A 229 -12.32 12.55 -1.64
N ALA A 230 -12.90 11.82 -0.68
CA ALA A 230 -12.66 12.04 0.75
C ALA A 230 -11.19 11.83 1.13
N LEU A 231 -10.56 10.77 0.60
CA LEU A 231 -9.14 10.49 0.80
C LEU A 231 -8.24 11.57 0.18
N ASP A 232 -8.53 11.98 -1.05
CA ASP A 232 -7.77 13.02 -1.74
C ASP A 232 -7.83 14.36 -0.99
N SER A 233 -9.02 14.73 -0.48
CA SER A 233 -9.22 15.94 0.32
C SER A 233 -8.49 15.85 1.67
N TRP A 234 -8.48 14.68 2.32
CA TRP A 234 -7.68 14.45 3.52
C TRP A 234 -6.19 14.64 3.25
N VAL A 235 -5.65 14.01 2.18
CA VAL A 235 -4.23 14.13 1.81
C VAL A 235 -3.86 15.57 1.58
N GLU A 236 -4.64 16.33 0.78
CA GLU A 236 -4.39 17.75 0.52
C GLU A 236 -4.38 18.59 1.79
N THR A 237 -5.37 18.36 2.67
CA THR A 237 -5.47 19.06 3.95
C THR A 237 -4.27 18.80 4.84
N ASP A 238 -3.87 17.53 5.00
CA ASP A 238 -2.80 17.16 5.92
C ASP A 238 -1.38 17.30 5.34
N LEU A 239 -1.22 17.43 4.03
CA LEU A 239 -0.02 17.96 3.40
C LEU A 239 0.12 19.48 3.64
N LYS A 240 -0.96 20.23 3.41
CA LYS A 240 -0.98 21.70 3.57
C LYS A 240 -0.71 22.13 5.01
N ASN A 241 -1.27 21.44 6.00
CA ASN A 241 -1.07 21.74 7.42
C ASN A 241 0.20 21.12 8.03
N GLY A 242 0.98 20.38 7.23
CA GLY A 242 2.27 19.81 7.61
C GLY A 242 2.21 18.51 8.42
N LYS A 243 1.03 17.96 8.74
CA LYS A 243 0.91 16.74 9.57
C LYS A 243 1.52 15.52 8.88
N LEU A 244 1.29 15.33 7.59
CA LEU A 244 1.89 14.23 6.82
C LEU A 244 3.42 14.36 6.72
N ASN A 245 3.92 15.59 6.54
CA ASN A 245 5.36 15.86 6.55
C ASN A 245 5.98 15.59 7.92
N ALA A 246 5.32 15.98 9.00
CA ALA A 246 5.81 15.74 10.36
C ALA A 246 5.96 14.23 10.65
N ILE A 247 4.97 13.41 10.26
CA ILE A 247 5.08 11.95 10.36
C ILE A 247 6.23 11.43 9.48
N TYR A 248 6.32 11.90 8.23
CA TYR A 248 7.38 11.46 7.34
C TYR A 248 8.76 11.76 7.93
N LYS A 249 8.98 13.00 8.40
CA LYS A 249 10.23 13.45 9.03
C LYS A 249 10.56 12.63 10.29
N LYS A 250 9.58 12.37 11.15
CA LYS A 250 9.74 11.55 12.36
C LYS A 250 10.32 10.17 12.04
N TYR A 251 9.83 9.52 10.98
CA TYR A 251 10.20 8.16 10.64
C TYR A 251 11.34 8.04 9.61
N ASN A 252 11.61 9.07 8.81
CA ASN A 252 12.63 9.04 7.76
C ASN A 252 13.82 9.97 8.02
N GLY A 253 13.70 10.88 8.99
CA GLY A 253 14.77 11.86 9.33
C GLY A 253 14.87 13.03 8.35
N THR A 254 14.08 13.05 7.29
CA THR A 254 14.07 14.10 6.25
C THR A 254 12.63 14.54 5.97
N ASP A 255 12.49 15.73 5.40
CA ASP A 255 11.19 16.20 4.93
C ASP A 255 10.74 15.42 3.66
N LEU A 256 9.42 15.42 3.40
CA LEU A 256 8.87 14.97 2.13
C LEU A 256 9.47 15.77 0.97
N PRO A 257 9.66 15.17 -0.22
CA PRO A 257 10.05 15.93 -1.39
C PRO A 257 9.00 17.01 -1.71
N ALA A 258 9.45 18.17 -2.17
CA ALA A 258 8.58 19.28 -2.52
C ALA A 258 7.54 18.91 -3.61
N THR A 259 7.90 17.96 -4.47
CA THR A 259 7.01 17.39 -5.48
C THR A 259 7.05 15.88 -5.36
N MET A 260 5.86 15.25 -5.22
CA MET A 260 5.77 13.79 -5.25
C MET A 260 6.11 13.27 -6.64
N PRO A 261 6.91 12.20 -6.78
CA PRO A 261 7.14 11.57 -8.08
C PRO A 261 5.82 11.05 -8.65
N SER A 262 5.73 11.05 -9.97
CA SER A 262 4.59 10.48 -10.74
C SER A 262 4.76 8.99 -10.95
#